data_190cfe1b2b7fdc46047783d472b07927
#
_entry.id   190cfe1b2b7fdc46047783d472b07927
#
_cell.length_a   1.000
_cell.length_b   1.000
_cell.length_c   1.000
_cell.angle_alpha   90.00
_cell.angle_beta   90.00
_cell.angle_gamma   90.00
#
_symmetry.space_group_name_H-M   'P 1'
#
loop_
_entity.id
_entity.type
_entity.pdbx_description
1 polymer ?
#
loop_
_entity_poly.entity_id
_entity_poly.type
_entity_poly.pdbx_seq_one_letter_code
_entity_poly.pdbx_strand_id
1 'polypeptide(L)'
;MLNSAVLVLNRSWMPVHITTARRAFILLYQGVAKAIDEQFEVFTFDDWSELRPPAGEPFVGLVNGALRIPKVIVLQSYDRIPKRTVRFSRKNIYARDKHTCQYCGIKSPPNELNIDHIMPRSRGGKSTWDNVVCSCHECNRKKGGHSPEEAGMKLIGKPKKPRWTPYLGFHLDHRIYKEWIPFLNFIDAAYWNVELEE
;
A
#
# COMPACT_ATOMS: atom_id res chain seq x y z
N MET A 1 3.00 -1.43 -20.73
CA MET A 1 4.29 -2.07 -20.42
C MET A 1 5.22 -1.15 -19.63
N LEU A 2 5.71 -0.01 -20.18
CA LEU A 2 6.60 0.90 -19.43
C LEU A 2 5.99 1.58 -18.20
N ASN A 3 4.67 1.59 -18.07
CA ASN A 3 3.93 2.07 -16.89
C ASN A 3 3.64 0.98 -15.86
N SER A 4 4.12 -0.27 -16.07
CA SER A 4 3.98 -1.32 -15.07
C SER A 4 4.63 -0.90 -13.76
N ALA A 5 4.03 -1.29 -12.64
CA ALA A 5 4.54 -0.96 -11.32
C ALA A 5 5.75 -1.84 -10.96
N VAL A 6 6.75 -1.25 -10.34
CA VAL A 6 7.99 -1.90 -9.88
C VAL A 6 8.24 -1.52 -8.43
N LEU A 7 8.42 -2.52 -7.57
CA LEU A 7 8.75 -2.31 -6.16
C LEU A 7 10.20 -1.85 -6.03
N VAL A 8 10.42 -0.80 -5.23
CA VAL A 8 11.75 -0.28 -4.92
C VAL A 8 12.09 -0.59 -3.49
N LEU A 9 13.17 -1.32 -3.29
CA LEU A 9 13.74 -1.62 -1.98
C LEU A 9 14.92 -0.68 -1.70
N ASN A 10 15.17 -0.39 -0.43
CA ASN A 10 16.42 0.24 -0.02
C ASN A 10 17.55 -0.80 0.03
N ARG A 11 18.79 -0.37 0.37
CA ARG A 11 19.96 -1.25 0.47
C ARG A 11 19.75 -2.40 1.48
N SER A 12 18.95 -2.20 2.52
CA SER A 12 18.59 -3.22 3.52
C SER A 12 17.37 -4.05 3.12
N TRP A 13 16.99 -4.05 1.84
CA TRP A 13 15.88 -4.82 1.26
C TRP A 13 14.49 -4.45 1.81
N MET A 14 14.37 -3.30 2.45
CA MET A 14 13.10 -2.80 2.93
C MET A 14 12.38 -2.02 1.81
N PRO A 15 11.09 -2.28 1.55
CA PRO A 15 10.35 -1.55 0.54
C PRO A 15 10.16 -0.10 0.94
N VAL A 16 10.52 0.81 0.03
CA VAL A 16 10.51 2.25 0.27
C VAL A 16 9.63 3.02 -0.70
N HIS A 17 9.41 2.48 -1.89
CA HIS A 17 8.65 3.16 -2.93
C HIS A 17 8.14 2.16 -3.98
N ILE A 18 7.22 2.60 -4.82
CA ILE A 18 6.89 1.92 -6.06
C ILE A 18 7.03 2.94 -7.19
N THR A 19 7.61 2.48 -8.27
CA THR A 19 7.90 3.29 -9.44
C THR A 19 7.35 2.63 -10.71
N THR A 20 7.51 3.27 -11.84
CA THR A 20 7.18 2.69 -13.14
C THR A 20 8.37 1.90 -13.71
N ALA A 21 8.11 0.93 -14.58
CA ALA A 21 9.16 0.19 -15.28
C ALA A 21 10.12 1.12 -16.03
N ARG A 22 9.60 2.20 -16.65
CA ARG A 22 10.45 3.22 -17.28
C ARG A 22 11.47 3.80 -16.31
N ARG A 23 11.03 4.21 -15.13
CA ARG A 23 11.92 4.80 -14.13
C ARG A 23 12.87 3.75 -13.53
N ALA A 24 12.40 2.52 -13.36
CA ALA A 24 13.23 1.41 -12.90
C ALA A 24 14.40 1.16 -13.86
N PHE A 25 14.15 1.09 -15.17
CA PHE A 25 15.22 0.93 -16.17
C PHE A 25 16.24 2.08 -16.14
N ILE A 26 15.80 3.31 -15.95
CA ILE A 26 16.72 4.45 -15.80
C ILE A 26 17.64 4.25 -14.58
N LEU A 27 17.08 3.84 -13.44
CA LEU A 27 17.85 3.60 -12.21
C LEU A 27 18.81 2.42 -12.36
N LEU A 28 18.41 1.36 -13.07
CA LEU A 28 19.27 0.22 -13.38
C LEU A 28 20.42 0.63 -14.29
N TYR A 29 20.12 1.30 -15.40
CA TYR A 29 21.14 1.75 -16.37
C TYR A 29 22.15 2.70 -15.75
N GLN A 30 21.73 3.57 -14.83
CA GLN A 30 22.60 4.48 -14.08
C GLN A 30 23.41 3.78 -12.98
N GLY A 31 23.25 2.48 -12.75
CA GLY A 31 23.88 1.75 -11.65
C GLY A 31 23.42 2.15 -10.24
N VAL A 32 22.33 2.97 -10.14
CA VAL A 32 21.75 3.41 -8.85
C VAL A 32 20.98 2.27 -8.19
N ALA A 33 20.43 1.38 -9.00
CA ALA A 33 19.69 0.19 -8.56
C ALA A 33 20.17 -1.07 -9.26
N LYS A 34 19.81 -2.23 -8.69
CA LYS A 34 19.94 -3.56 -9.30
C LYS A 34 18.57 -4.22 -9.36
N ALA A 35 18.33 -5.07 -10.36
CA ALA A 35 17.11 -5.86 -10.46
C ALA A 35 17.18 -7.09 -9.55
N ILE A 36 16.02 -7.56 -9.08
CA ILE A 36 15.89 -8.79 -8.29
C ILE A 36 14.90 -9.70 -9.02
N ASP A 37 15.28 -10.96 -9.18
CA ASP A 37 14.41 -11.99 -9.77
C ASP A 37 13.58 -12.75 -8.72
N GLU A 38 12.89 -13.81 -9.13
CA GLU A 38 12.04 -14.64 -8.27
C GLU A 38 12.85 -15.56 -7.33
N GLN A 39 14.13 -15.76 -7.60
CA GLN A 39 15.07 -16.51 -6.78
C GLN A 39 15.84 -15.62 -5.80
N PHE A 40 15.52 -14.31 -5.75
CA PHE A 40 16.21 -13.28 -4.97
C PHE A 40 17.66 -13.03 -5.43
N GLU A 41 18.00 -13.42 -6.66
CA GLU A 41 19.27 -13.05 -7.25
C GLU A 41 19.27 -11.59 -7.71
N VAL A 42 20.45 -10.95 -7.63
CA VAL A 42 20.60 -9.51 -7.86
C VAL A 42 21.42 -9.28 -9.12
N PHE A 43 20.83 -8.58 -10.08
CA PHE A 43 21.40 -8.36 -11.41
C PHE A 43 21.72 -6.88 -11.66
N THR A 44 22.84 -6.62 -12.31
CA THR A 44 23.13 -5.31 -12.92
C THR A 44 22.20 -5.08 -14.12
N PHE A 45 22.22 -3.89 -14.72
CA PHE A 45 21.46 -3.67 -15.96
C PHE A 45 21.93 -4.55 -17.10
N ASP A 46 23.25 -4.72 -17.25
CA ASP A 46 23.85 -5.50 -18.33
C ASP A 46 23.44 -6.98 -18.20
N ASP A 47 23.65 -7.58 -17.02
CA ASP A 47 23.22 -8.97 -16.75
C ASP A 47 21.71 -9.16 -16.93
N TRP A 48 20.89 -8.19 -16.47
CA TRP A 48 19.43 -8.24 -16.63
C TRP A 48 18.99 -8.18 -18.08
N SER A 49 19.71 -7.43 -18.91
CA SER A 49 19.40 -7.26 -20.33
C SER A 49 19.61 -8.54 -21.16
N GLU A 50 20.47 -9.45 -20.68
CA GLU A 50 20.73 -10.76 -21.29
C GLU A 50 19.65 -11.80 -20.94
N LEU A 51 18.87 -11.57 -19.87
CA LEU A 51 17.82 -12.49 -19.45
C LEU A 51 16.63 -12.44 -20.40
N ARG A 52 16.20 -13.62 -20.85
CA ARG A 52 14.98 -13.72 -21.65
C ARG A 52 13.74 -13.52 -20.77
N PRO A 53 12.74 -12.75 -21.24
CA PRO A 53 11.46 -12.66 -20.55
C PRO A 53 10.82 -14.05 -20.43
N PRO A 54 10.23 -14.38 -19.25
CA PRO A 54 9.45 -15.60 -19.10
C PRO A 54 8.26 -15.65 -20.06
N ALA A 55 7.87 -16.85 -20.48
CA ALA A 55 6.74 -17.03 -21.37
C ALA A 55 5.45 -16.46 -20.78
N GLY A 56 4.74 -15.63 -21.54
CA GLY A 56 3.49 -15.00 -21.11
C GLY A 56 3.66 -13.73 -20.25
N GLU A 57 4.89 -13.34 -19.89
CA GLU A 57 5.12 -12.09 -19.20
C GLU A 57 5.29 -10.89 -20.15
N PRO A 58 4.87 -9.67 -19.73
CA PRO A 58 5.08 -8.46 -20.52
C PRO A 58 6.57 -8.11 -20.57
N PHE A 59 7.03 -7.70 -21.73
CA PHE A 59 8.41 -7.28 -21.98
C PHE A 59 8.46 -5.97 -22.78
N VAL A 60 9.61 -5.34 -22.83
CA VAL A 60 9.88 -4.21 -23.74
C VAL A 60 10.60 -4.75 -24.96
N GLY A 61 9.99 -4.56 -26.14
CA GLY A 61 10.61 -4.95 -27.41
C GLY A 61 11.83 -4.07 -27.72
N LEU A 62 12.93 -4.71 -28.13
CA LEU A 62 14.15 -4.07 -28.65
C LEU A 62 14.30 -4.44 -30.13
N VAL A 63 15.18 -3.72 -30.85
CA VAL A 63 15.45 -3.99 -32.27
C VAL A 63 15.93 -5.45 -32.46
N ASN A 64 16.77 -5.94 -31.55
CA ASN A 64 17.37 -7.27 -31.61
C ASN A 64 17.00 -8.17 -30.42
N GLY A 65 15.81 -7.97 -29.81
CA GLY A 65 15.42 -8.82 -28.68
C GLY A 65 14.28 -8.29 -27.85
N ALA A 66 14.21 -8.74 -26.61
CA ALA A 66 13.18 -8.39 -25.66
C ALA A 66 13.81 -8.15 -24.28
N LEU A 67 13.48 -7.04 -23.65
CA LEU A 67 13.96 -6.70 -22.31
C LEU A 67 12.88 -7.05 -21.27
N ARG A 68 13.23 -7.92 -20.33
CA ARG A 68 12.39 -8.33 -19.23
C ARG A 68 12.09 -7.14 -18.33
N ILE A 69 10.81 -6.95 -17.96
CA ILE A 69 10.42 -5.89 -17.00
C ILE A 69 10.68 -6.38 -15.58
N PRO A 70 11.56 -5.71 -14.79
CA PRO A 70 11.78 -6.08 -13.40
C PRO A 70 10.52 -5.83 -12.58
N LYS A 71 10.20 -6.72 -11.66
CA LYS A 71 9.11 -6.54 -10.68
C LYS A 71 9.61 -5.86 -9.42
N VAL A 72 10.88 -6.06 -9.08
CA VAL A 72 11.54 -5.56 -7.88
C VAL A 72 12.92 -5.02 -8.25
N ILE A 73 13.30 -3.89 -7.68
CA ILE A 73 14.65 -3.34 -7.75
C ILE A 73 15.14 -2.94 -6.36
N VAL A 74 16.45 -3.05 -6.11
CA VAL A 74 17.11 -2.65 -4.87
C VAL A 74 18.07 -1.49 -5.12
N LEU A 75 17.96 -0.43 -4.32
CA LEU A 75 18.82 0.74 -4.38
C LEU A 75 20.18 0.40 -3.75
N GLN A 76 21.29 0.81 -4.39
CA GLN A 76 22.65 0.46 -3.95
C GLN A 76 23.14 1.30 -2.78
N SER A 77 22.79 2.58 -2.73
CA SER A 77 23.32 3.55 -1.75
C SER A 77 22.27 4.08 -0.78
N TYR A 78 20.98 3.91 -1.05
CA TYR A 78 19.92 4.45 -0.22
C TYR A 78 19.48 3.44 0.83
N ASP A 79 19.68 3.78 2.11
CA ASP A 79 19.32 2.89 3.24
C ASP A 79 18.37 3.55 4.25
N ARG A 80 17.70 4.61 3.86
CA ARG A 80 16.72 5.27 4.74
C ARG A 80 15.34 4.69 4.52
N ILE A 81 14.63 4.44 5.63
CA ILE A 81 13.18 4.19 5.57
C ILE A 81 12.50 5.56 5.57
N PRO A 82 11.71 5.89 4.53
CA PRO A 82 11.02 7.17 4.50
C PRO A 82 10.08 7.31 5.70
N LYS A 83 10.31 8.28 6.56
CA LYS A 83 9.37 8.65 7.64
C LYS A 83 8.16 9.36 7.04
N ARG A 84 7.31 8.63 6.32
CA ARG A 84 6.08 9.18 5.76
C ARG A 84 4.92 8.89 6.70
N THR A 85 4.00 9.83 6.79
CA THR A 85 2.75 9.64 7.50
C THR A 85 1.61 9.50 6.51
N VAL A 86 0.66 8.62 6.81
CA VAL A 86 -0.55 8.52 5.99
C VAL A 86 -1.35 9.81 6.10
N ARG A 87 -1.61 10.46 4.97
CA ARG A 87 -2.41 11.69 4.93
C ARG A 87 -3.85 11.38 5.34
N PHE A 88 -4.42 12.19 6.22
CA PHE A 88 -5.83 12.10 6.57
C PHE A 88 -6.68 12.52 5.36
N SER A 89 -7.40 11.57 4.77
CA SER A 89 -8.24 11.79 3.59
C SER A 89 -9.35 10.74 3.51
N ARG A 90 -10.46 11.06 2.80
CA ARG A 90 -11.54 10.08 2.55
C ARG A 90 -11.02 8.76 1.97
N LYS A 91 -10.18 8.85 0.92
CA LYS A 91 -9.58 7.69 0.26
C LYS A 91 -8.87 6.77 1.26
N ASN A 92 -8.06 7.35 2.13
CA ASN A 92 -7.28 6.58 3.11
C ASN A 92 -8.13 6.05 4.28
N ILE A 93 -9.23 6.73 4.64
CA ILE A 93 -10.20 6.22 5.63
C ILE A 93 -10.92 5.00 5.06
N TYR A 94 -11.41 5.07 3.80
CA TYR A 94 -12.04 3.93 3.15
C TYR A 94 -11.06 2.75 2.99
N ALA A 95 -9.81 3.02 2.63
CA ALA A 95 -8.77 1.99 2.53
C ALA A 95 -8.49 1.33 3.90
N ARG A 96 -8.34 2.12 4.99
CA ARG A 96 -8.16 1.62 6.35
C ARG A 96 -9.28 0.67 6.77
N ASP A 97 -10.52 1.05 6.50
CA ASP A 97 -11.72 0.31 6.88
C ASP A 97 -12.13 -0.72 5.82
N LYS A 98 -11.28 -0.96 4.80
CA LYS A 98 -11.48 -1.94 3.72
C LYS A 98 -12.83 -1.77 2.99
N HIS A 99 -13.30 -0.52 2.81
CA HIS A 99 -14.61 -0.20 2.23
C HIS A 99 -15.76 -0.91 2.96
N THR A 100 -15.68 -1.04 4.27
CA THR A 100 -16.63 -1.78 5.11
C THR A 100 -17.21 -0.84 6.17
N CYS A 101 -18.52 -0.85 6.30
CA CYS A 101 -19.21 -0.12 7.36
C CYS A 101 -18.74 -0.64 8.73
N GLN A 102 -18.21 0.24 9.58
CA GLN A 102 -17.66 -0.13 10.88
C GLN A 102 -18.72 -0.34 11.97
N TYR A 103 -20.00 -0.24 11.62
CA TYR A 103 -21.12 -0.54 12.50
C TYR A 103 -21.79 -1.88 12.18
N CYS A 104 -22.16 -2.13 10.91
CA CYS A 104 -22.86 -3.34 10.50
C CYS A 104 -22.03 -4.36 9.72
N GLY A 105 -20.80 -4.01 9.32
CA GLY A 105 -19.93 -4.92 8.60
C GLY A 105 -20.21 -5.08 7.10
N ILE A 106 -21.19 -4.37 6.54
CA ILE A 106 -21.47 -4.43 5.10
C ILE A 106 -20.34 -3.78 4.33
N LYS A 107 -19.83 -4.49 3.33
CA LYS A 107 -18.87 -3.98 2.37
C LYS A 107 -19.61 -3.40 1.17
N SER A 108 -19.32 -2.15 0.82
CA SER A 108 -20.00 -1.45 -0.28
C SER A 108 -19.00 -0.58 -1.07
N PRO A 109 -19.34 -0.23 -2.32
CA PRO A 109 -18.53 0.70 -3.09
C PRO A 109 -18.52 2.11 -2.45
N PRO A 110 -17.52 2.96 -2.76
CA PRO A 110 -17.33 4.27 -2.12
C PRO A 110 -18.51 5.24 -2.24
N ASN A 111 -19.34 5.10 -3.27
CA ASN A 111 -20.53 5.93 -3.48
C ASN A 111 -21.71 5.58 -2.54
N GLU A 112 -21.68 4.39 -1.94
CA GLU A 112 -22.67 3.93 -0.96
C GLU A 112 -22.17 4.09 0.48
N LEU A 113 -20.98 4.62 0.66
CA LEU A 113 -20.34 4.79 1.94
C LEU A 113 -20.15 6.26 2.29
N ASN A 114 -20.27 6.55 3.57
CA ASN A 114 -19.96 7.84 4.18
C ASN A 114 -18.79 7.73 5.17
N ILE A 115 -18.23 8.89 5.52
CA ILE A 115 -17.35 9.04 6.67
C ILE A 115 -18.17 9.62 7.80
N ASP A 116 -18.27 8.86 8.88
CA ASP A 116 -18.99 9.25 10.08
C ASP A 116 -18.01 9.59 11.22
N HIS A 117 -18.37 10.59 12.04
CA HIS A 117 -17.65 10.93 13.26
C HIS A 117 -18.23 10.16 14.44
N ILE A 118 -17.43 9.34 15.10
CA ILE A 118 -17.82 8.56 16.27
C ILE A 118 -18.41 9.49 17.33
N MET A 119 -17.63 10.46 17.79
CA MET A 119 -18.15 11.61 18.53
C MET A 119 -18.59 12.67 17.52
N PRO A 120 -19.87 13.06 17.48
CA PRO A 120 -20.38 14.02 16.51
C PRO A 120 -19.68 15.38 16.56
N ARG A 121 -19.53 16.04 15.41
CA ARG A 121 -18.94 17.39 15.34
C ARG A 121 -19.71 18.40 16.16
N SER A 122 -21.03 18.29 16.20
CA SER A 122 -21.90 19.13 17.04
C SER A 122 -21.63 19.02 18.54
N ARG A 123 -20.94 17.96 18.94
CA ARG A 123 -20.53 17.70 20.34
C ARG A 123 -19.02 17.84 20.55
N GLY A 124 -18.33 18.57 19.67
CA GLY A 124 -16.90 18.82 19.77
C GLY A 124 -16.00 17.73 19.17
N GLY A 125 -16.57 16.74 18.48
CA GLY A 125 -15.81 15.69 17.81
C GLY A 125 -14.93 16.25 16.69
N LYS A 126 -13.64 15.95 16.73
CA LYS A 126 -12.64 16.38 15.73
C LYS A 126 -12.50 15.38 14.61
N SER A 127 -12.14 15.87 13.43
CA SER A 127 -11.80 15.00 12.26
C SER A 127 -10.39 14.44 12.42
N THR A 128 -10.28 13.37 13.19
CA THR A 128 -9.03 12.66 13.49
C THR A 128 -9.17 11.17 13.14
N TRP A 129 -8.04 10.48 13.03
CA TRP A 129 -8.01 9.05 12.68
C TRP A 129 -8.80 8.17 13.65
N ASP A 130 -8.83 8.54 14.91
CA ASP A 130 -9.48 7.82 16.03
C ASP A 130 -10.94 8.20 16.20
N ASN A 131 -11.40 9.28 15.54
CA ASN A 131 -12.78 9.74 15.66
C ASN A 131 -13.59 9.62 14.36
N VAL A 132 -13.04 9.07 13.29
CA VAL A 132 -13.78 8.88 12.04
C VAL A 132 -13.74 7.43 11.58
N VAL A 133 -14.85 6.97 11.02
CA VAL A 133 -14.99 5.61 10.48
C VAL A 133 -15.78 5.62 9.18
N CYS A 134 -15.58 4.56 8.39
CA CYS A 134 -16.43 4.26 7.26
C CYS A 134 -17.79 3.73 7.73
N SER A 135 -18.89 4.27 7.22
CA SER A 135 -20.26 3.83 7.52
C SER A 135 -21.12 3.77 6.26
N CYS A 136 -22.09 2.87 6.21
CA CYS A 136 -23.15 2.92 5.21
C CYS A 136 -24.14 4.02 5.53
N HIS A 137 -24.93 4.44 4.53
CA HIS A 137 -25.91 5.52 4.69
C HIS A 137 -26.95 5.22 5.78
N GLU A 138 -27.39 3.97 5.92
CA GLU A 138 -28.36 3.55 6.92
C GLU A 138 -27.81 3.69 8.34
N CYS A 139 -26.65 3.12 8.62
CA CYS A 139 -26.02 3.21 9.93
C CYS A 139 -25.70 4.67 10.30
N ASN A 140 -25.20 5.46 9.33
CA ASN A 140 -24.94 6.87 9.55
C ASN A 140 -26.22 7.65 9.92
N ARG A 141 -27.32 7.37 9.23
CA ARG A 141 -28.64 7.98 9.52
C ARG A 141 -29.17 7.53 10.87
N LYS A 142 -29.09 6.23 11.18
CA LYS A 142 -29.51 5.68 12.48
C LYS A 142 -28.76 6.30 13.64
N LYS A 143 -27.44 6.49 13.50
CA LYS A 143 -26.61 7.09 14.54
C LYS A 143 -26.95 8.58 14.73
N GLY A 144 -27.12 9.30 13.64
CA GLY A 144 -27.43 10.73 13.67
C GLY A 144 -26.39 11.55 14.47
N GLY A 145 -26.87 12.48 15.29
CA GLY A 145 -26.06 13.34 16.16
C GLY A 145 -25.67 12.71 17.51
N HIS A 146 -25.78 11.40 17.67
CA HIS A 146 -25.48 10.67 18.91
C HIS A 146 -24.14 9.95 18.84
N SER A 147 -23.60 9.56 20.02
CA SER A 147 -22.50 8.60 20.06
C SER A 147 -23.01 7.20 19.66
N PRO A 148 -22.14 6.26 19.25
CA PRO A 148 -22.56 4.90 18.96
C PRO A 148 -23.32 4.24 20.11
N GLU A 149 -22.85 4.44 21.34
CA GLU A 149 -23.45 3.89 22.55
C GLU A 149 -24.87 4.43 22.78
N GLU A 150 -25.07 5.74 22.63
CA GLU A 150 -26.37 6.39 22.74
C GLU A 150 -27.34 5.94 21.64
N ALA A 151 -26.82 5.62 20.46
CA ALA A 151 -27.62 5.09 19.35
C ALA A 151 -27.85 3.57 19.42
N GLY A 152 -27.40 2.92 20.50
CA GLY A 152 -27.46 1.47 20.65
C GLY A 152 -26.62 0.70 19.60
N MET A 153 -25.54 1.31 19.14
CA MET A 153 -24.66 0.77 18.11
C MET A 153 -23.28 0.47 18.68
N LYS A 154 -22.60 -0.51 18.08
CA LYS A 154 -21.20 -0.84 18.45
C LYS A 154 -20.31 -0.74 17.24
N LEU A 155 -19.07 -0.28 17.45
CA LEU A 155 -18.01 -0.36 16.45
C LEU A 155 -17.46 -1.78 16.37
N ILE A 156 -17.17 -2.25 15.15
CA ILE A 156 -16.48 -3.53 14.91
C ILE A 156 -15.08 -3.51 15.50
N GLY A 157 -14.41 -2.34 15.41
CA GLY A 157 -13.09 -2.16 15.98
C GLY A 157 -12.80 -0.69 16.31
N LYS A 158 -11.84 -0.46 17.21
CA LYS A 158 -11.39 0.89 17.53
C LYS A 158 -10.56 1.44 16.37
N PRO A 159 -10.96 2.55 15.73
CA PRO A 159 -10.18 3.12 14.64
C PRO A 159 -8.84 3.65 15.13
N LYS A 160 -7.78 3.35 14.37
CA LYS A 160 -6.43 3.84 14.66
C LYS A 160 -5.85 4.49 13.42
N LYS A 161 -4.87 5.39 13.61
CA LYS A 161 -4.10 5.92 12.49
C LYS A 161 -3.34 4.78 11.82
N PRO A 162 -3.52 4.56 10.50
CA PRO A 162 -2.77 3.52 9.81
C PRO A 162 -1.27 3.87 9.80
N ARG A 163 -0.43 2.89 10.02
CA ARG A 163 1.02 3.04 9.81
C ARG A 163 1.27 3.21 8.31
N TRP A 164 2.21 4.08 7.96
CA TRP A 164 2.59 4.22 6.56
C TRP A 164 3.38 2.98 6.13
N THR A 165 2.92 2.35 5.07
CA THR A 165 3.69 1.36 4.32
C THR A 165 3.69 1.77 2.85
N PRO A 166 4.70 1.43 2.06
CA PRO A 166 4.68 1.66 0.61
C PRO A 166 3.42 1.12 -0.06
N TYR A 167 2.82 0.13 0.53
CA TYR A 167 1.62 -0.59 0.11
C TYR A 167 0.32 0.21 0.29
N LEU A 168 0.19 1.09 1.30
CA LEU A 168 -1.04 1.86 1.53
C LEU A 168 -1.41 2.82 0.38
N GLY A 169 -0.44 3.23 -0.44
CA GLY A 169 -0.67 3.99 -1.67
C GLY A 169 -1.28 3.18 -2.82
N PHE A 170 -1.31 1.84 -2.71
CA PHE A 170 -1.61 0.91 -3.81
C PHE A 170 -2.96 0.20 -3.72
N HIS A 171 -3.67 0.31 -2.61
CA HIS A 171 -4.93 -0.43 -2.39
C HIS A 171 -6.03 -0.16 -3.42
N LEU A 172 -5.79 0.69 -4.40
CA LEU A 172 -6.89 1.18 -5.23
C LEU A 172 -6.83 0.83 -6.71
N ASP A 173 -5.65 0.49 -7.29
CA ASP A 173 -5.58 0.29 -8.74
C ASP A 173 -4.53 -0.72 -9.27
N HIS A 174 -3.67 -1.32 -8.45
CA HIS A 174 -2.60 -2.17 -8.97
C HIS A 174 -2.67 -3.61 -8.44
N ARG A 175 -2.55 -4.55 -9.36
CA ARG A 175 -2.32 -5.97 -9.03
C ARG A 175 -1.03 -6.06 -8.23
N ILE A 176 -1.11 -6.64 -7.04
CA ILE A 176 0.09 -7.02 -6.29
C ILE A 176 0.71 -8.18 -7.04
N TYR A 177 1.95 -7.99 -7.44
CA TYR A 177 2.71 -9.09 -8.00
C TYR A 177 3.11 -10.05 -6.88
N LYS A 178 3.06 -11.36 -7.16
CA LYS A 178 3.47 -12.41 -6.22
C LYS A 178 4.92 -12.23 -5.74
N GLU A 179 5.77 -11.67 -6.59
CA GLU A 179 7.18 -11.35 -6.32
C GLU A 179 7.36 -10.27 -5.24
N TRP A 180 6.32 -9.50 -4.94
CA TRP A 180 6.35 -8.47 -3.89
C TRP A 180 6.00 -9.01 -2.50
N ILE A 181 5.24 -10.11 -2.45
CA ILE A 181 4.73 -10.67 -1.19
C ILE A 181 5.81 -10.91 -0.15
N PRO A 182 7.00 -11.49 -0.47
CA PRO A 182 8.06 -11.72 0.51
C PRO A 182 8.54 -10.44 1.17
N PHE A 183 8.63 -9.34 0.42
CA PHE A 183 9.12 -8.06 0.93
C PHE A 183 8.05 -7.30 1.72
N LEU A 184 6.77 -7.48 1.41
CA LEU A 184 5.65 -6.83 2.08
C LEU A 184 5.32 -7.51 3.42
N ASN A 185 5.34 -8.84 3.46
CA ASN A 185 5.07 -9.61 4.68
C ASN A 185 6.17 -9.41 5.73
N PHE A 186 7.41 -9.17 5.30
CA PHE A 186 8.52 -8.90 6.20
C PHE A 186 8.31 -7.61 7.03
N ILE A 187 7.70 -6.58 6.43
CA ILE A 187 7.37 -5.34 7.15
C ILE A 187 6.33 -5.60 8.24
N ASP A 188 5.28 -6.35 7.92
CA ASP A 188 4.25 -6.70 8.91
C ASP A 188 4.85 -7.53 10.04
N ALA A 189 5.66 -8.55 9.73
CA ALA A 189 6.31 -9.40 10.73
C ALA A 189 7.30 -8.62 11.61
N ALA A 190 8.13 -7.77 11.03
CA ALA A 190 9.10 -6.97 11.77
C ALA A 190 8.44 -5.95 12.73
N TYR A 191 7.29 -5.37 12.34
CA TYR A 191 6.54 -4.46 13.20
C TYR A 191 5.81 -5.18 14.34
N TRP A 192 5.32 -6.39 14.14
CA TRP A 192 4.67 -7.19 15.18
C TRP A 192 5.67 -7.73 16.22
N ASN A 193 6.89 -8.09 15.80
CA ASN A 193 7.90 -8.60 16.71
C ASN A 193 8.53 -7.53 17.63
N VAL A 194 8.49 -6.26 17.24
CA VAL A 194 8.99 -5.15 18.09
C VAL A 194 7.99 -4.77 19.21
N GLU A 195 6.70 -5.12 19.09
CA GLU A 195 5.70 -4.91 20.14
C GLU A 195 5.62 -6.08 21.16
N LEU A 196 6.39 -7.15 20.97
CA LEU A 196 6.37 -8.33 21.86
C LEU A 196 7.56 -8.40 22.84
N GLU A 197 8.45 -7.40 22.84
CA GLU A 197 9.62 -7.31 23.73
C GLU A 197 9.50 -6.17 24.77
N GLU A 198 8.29 -5.85 25.26
CA GLU A 198 8.07 -5.04 26.46
C GLU A 198 7.25 -5.82 27.49
#